data_693a86f259a745df0b7bf5edee37ae03
#
_entry.id   693a86f259a745df0b7bf5edee37ae03
#
_cell.length_a   1.000
_cell.length_b   1.000
_cell.length_c   1.000
_cell.angle_alpha   90.00
_cell.angle_beta   90.00
_cell.angle_gamma   90.00
#
_symmetry.space_group_name_H-M   'P 1'
#
loop_
_entity.id
_entity.type
_entity.pdbx_description
1 polymer ?
#
loop_
_entity_poly.entity_id
_entity_poly.type
_entity_poly.pdbx_seq_one_letter_code
_entity_poly.pdbx_strand_id
1 'polypeptide(L)'
;MSDSLVIIPMYNEKENAASIIDAVMALSHQFDILVIDDNSPDGTAAIVKAKMNEFPGRIHIIERAGKLGLGTAYIEGFKFALDKEYEYIFEMDADFSHNPNDLLALYKACAVDGADVAVGSRYVTGVNVVNWPMGRVLMSYFASKYVRFITGLPVHDTTAGFVCYRRRVLXTMELDKIRFKGYAFQIEMKFTAHKHGFKIVEVPIVFVNRVLGTSKMSSSIFGEALFGVXNLKTSSWFKKYRKPVE
;
A
#
# COMPACT_ATOMS: atom_id res chain seq x y z
N MET A 1 -15.92 12.31 11.50
CA MET A 1 -14.65 11.70 11.09
C MET A 1 -14.96 10.37 10.37
N SER A 2 -14.29 10.10 9.28
CA SER A 2 -14.46 8.85 8.54
C SER A 2 -13.88 7.67 9.33
N ASP A 3 -14.36 6.47 9.06
CA ASP A 3 -13.74 5.23 9.57
C ASP A 3 -12.52 4.79 8.74
N SER A 4 -12.25 5.48 7.62
CA SER A 4 -11.34 5.03 6.57
C SER A 4 -10.30 6.11 6.24
N LEU A 5 -9.02 5.73 6.24
CA LEU A 5 -7.90 6.62 5.89
C LEU A 5 -7.12 6.04 4.71
N VAL A 6 -6.92 6.83 3.67
CA VAL A 6 -6.09 6.46 2.52
C VAL A 6 -4.73 7.15 2.66
N ILE A 7 -3.66 6.38 2.78
CA ILE A 7 -2.30 6.88 2.88
C ILE A 7 -1.70 6.92 1.47
N ILE A 8 -1.25 8.11 1.06
CA ILE A 8 -0.73 8.34 -0.29
C ILE A 8 0.65 8.99 -0.19
N PRO A 9 1.72 8.20 -0.30
CA PRO A 9 3.07 8.76 -0.33
C PRO A 9 3.30 9.57 -1.61
N MET A 10 3.94 10.71 -1.50
CA MET A 10 4.21 11.58 -2.65
C MET A 10 5.66 12.04 -2.65
N TYR A 11 6.27 12.04 -3.84
CA TYR A 11 7.53 12.71 -4.11
C TYR A 11 7.50 13.18 -5.57
N ASN A 12 7.51 14.50 -5.77
CA ASN A 12 7.41 15.12 -7.11
C ASN A 12 6.17 14.61 -7.86
N GLU A 13 5.00 14.83 -7.25
CA GLU A 13 3.71 14.42 -7.82
C GLU A 13 2.82 15.63 -8.14
N LYS A 14 3.39 16.78 -8.46
CA LYS A 14 2.61 18.00 -8.72
C LYS A 14 1.56 17.82 -9.82
N GLU A 15 1.84 16.95 -10.82
CA GLU A 15 0.92 16.71 -11.92
C GLU A 15 -0.32 15.90 -11.50
N ASN A 16 -0.19 15.12 -10.44
CA ASN A 16 -1.25 14.19 -10.01
C ASN A 16 -1.91 14.54 -8.68
N ALA A 17 -1.23 15.33 -7.83
CA ALA A 17 -1.64 15.49 -6.42
C ALA A 17 -3.07 16.00 -6.27
N ALA A 18 -3.44 17.07 -6.97
CA ALA A 18 -4.79 17.63 -6.86
C ALA A 18 -5.84 16.64 -7.39
N SER A 19 -5.57 16.03 -8.54
CA SER A 19 -6.52 15.13 -9.20
C SER A 19 -6.77 13.86 -8.42
N ILE A 20 -5.73 13.25 -7.82
CA ILE A 20 -5.91 12.02 -7.04
C ILE A 20 -6.70 12.31 -5.75
N ILE A 21 -6.44 13.45 -5.11
CA ILE A 21 -7.20 13.88 -3.93
C ILE A 21 -8.67 14.07 -4.30
N ASP A 22 -8.94 14.82 -5.38
CA ASP A 22 -10.32 15.08 -5.82
C ASP A 22 -11.04 13.76 -6.14
N ALA A 23 -10.36 12.82 -6.78
CA ALA A 23 -10.95 11.53 -7.14
C ALA A 23 -11.36 10.74 -5.90
N VAL A 24 -10.53 10.73 -4.86
CA VAL A 24 -10.86 10.03 -3.60
C VAL A 24 -11.99 10.76 -2.87
N MET A 25 -11.95 12.11 -2.82
CA MET A 25 -12.98 12.88 -2.13
C MET A 25 -14.35 12.75 -2.78
N ALA A 26 -14.42 12.43 -4.08
CA ALA A 26 -15.67 12.29 -4.84
C ALA A 26 -16.33 10.92 -4.68
N LEU A 27 -15.69 9.96 -4.02
CA LEU A 27 -16.24 8.61 -3.87
C LEU A 27 -17.47 8.58 -2.96
N SER A 28 -18.34 7.59 -3.19
CA SER A 28 -19.61 7.47 -2.43
C SER A 28 -19.40 7.11 -0.95
N HIS A 29 -18.31 6.39 -0.61
CA HIS A 29 -17.92 6.21 0.79
C HIS A 29 -16.98 7.36 1.19
N GLN A 30 -17.12 7.84 2.41
CA GLN A 30 -16.30 8.95 2.90
C GLN A 30 -14.93 8.41 3.33
N PHE A 31 -13.91 8.73 2.56
CA PHE A 31 -12.51 8.46 2.92
C PHE A 31 -11.83 9.75 3.37
N ASP A 32 -11.02 9.66 4.40
CA ASP A 32 -10.06 10.72 4.71
C ASP A 32 -8.73 10.36 4.04
N ILE A 33 -7.86 11.33 3.84
CA ILE A 33 -6.56 11.14 3.16
C ILE A 33 -5.43 11.59 4.09
N LEU A 34 -4.34 10.83 4.10
CA LEU A 34 -3.06 11.26 4.65
C LEU A 34 -2.01 11.23 3.54
N VAL A 35 -1.49 12.39 3.20
CA VAL A 35 -0.34 12.49 2.29
C VAL A 35 0.95 12.44 3.10
N ILE A 36 1.90 11.62 2.69
CA ILE A 36 3.27 11.62 3.24
C ILE A 36 4.17 12.22 2.15
N ASP A 37 4.58 13.46 2.33
CA ASP A 37 5.41 14.16 1.34
C ASP A 37 6.89 14.07 1.72
N ASP A 38 7.69 13.55 0.82
CA ASP A 38 9.12 13.33 1.04
C ASP A 38 9.98 14.52 0.60
N ASN A 39 9.57 15.73 1.03
CA ASN A 39 10.26 16.97 0.73
C ASN A 39 10.33 17.22 -0.79
N SER A 40 9.17 17.16 -1.44
CA SER A 40 9.08 17.39 -2.88
C SER A 40 9.53 18.80 -3.25
N PRO A 41 10.54 18.94 -4.12
CA PRO A 41 10.98 20.27 -4.56
C PRO A 41 10.08 20.92 -5.61
N ASP A 42 9.09 20.21 -6.15
CA ASP A 42 8.25 20.68 -7.26
C ASP A 42 6.99 21.42 -6.83
N GLY A 43 6.76 21.61 -5.52
CA GLY A 43 5.56 22.27 -5.00
C GLY A 43 4.41 21.34 -4.66
N THR A 44 4.63 20.03 -4.63
CA THR A 44 3.59 19.05 -4.29
C THR A 44 2.90 19.38 -2.94
N ALA A 45 3.68 19.67 -1.89
CA ALA A 45 3.11 19.94 -0.57
C ALA A 45 2.17 21.15 -0.56
N ALA A 46 2.50 22.20 -1.32
CA ALA A 46 1.64 23.39 -1.42
C ALA A 46 0.29 23.05 -2.06
N ILE A 47 0.30 22.17 -3.07
CA ILE A 47 -0.94 21.70 -3.72
C ILE A 47 -1.80 20.93 -2.70
N VAL A 48 -1.19 20.05 -1.92
CA VAL A 48 -1.91 19.28 -0.89
C VAL A 48 -2.51 20.21 0.16
N LYS A 49 -1.75 21.22 0.61
CA LYS A 49 -2.22 22.17 1.62
C LYS A 49 -3.41 23.01 1.10
N ALA A 50 -3.42 23.35 -0.20
CA ALA A 50 -4.58 24.02 -0.80
C ALA A 50 -5.82 23.10 -0.74
N LYS A 51 -5.64 21.80 -0.98
CA LYS A 51 -6.73 20.83 -0.86
C LYS A 51 -7.20 20.64 0.59
N MET A 52 -6.31 20.78 1.57
CA MET A 52 -6.69 20.74 2.99
C MET A 52 -7.66 21.89 3.32
N ASN A 53 -7.47 23.06 2.72
CA ASN A 53 -8.40 24.18 2.89
C ASN A 53 -9.74 23.93 2.19
N GLU A 54 -9.72 23.25 1.05
CA GLU A 54 -10.92 22.91 0.28
C GLU A 54 -11.78 21.84 0.98
N PHE A 55 -11.12 20.87 1.65
CA PHE A 55 -11.79 19.76 2.35
C PHE A 55 -11.36 19.73 3.82
N PRO A 56 -11.82 20.72 4.62
CA PRO A 56 -11.32 20.85 6.01
C PRO A 56 -11.61 19.61 6.85
N GLY A 57 -10.60 19.17 7.58
CA GLY A 57 -10.69 18.03 8.50
C GLY A 57 -10.59 16.66 7.83
N ARG A 58 -10.52 16.61 6.49
CA ARG A 58 -10.53 15.33 5.77
C ARG A 58 -9.19 14.96 5.15
N ILE A 59 -8.30 15.93 5.01
CA ILE A 59 -6.99 15.73 4.40
C ILE A 59 -5.92 16.15 5.39
N HIS A 60 -4.93 15.28 5.56
CA HIS A 60 -3.81 15.49 6.47
C HIS A 60 -2.51 15.38 5.68
N ILE A 61 -1.44 16.02 6.15
CA ILE A 61 -0.13 15.91 5.53
C ILE A 61 0.94 15.73 6.60
N ILE A 62 1.89 14.83 6.33
CA ILE A 62 3.14 14.71 7.07
C ILE A 62 4.25 15.04 6.06
N GLU A 63 5.06 16.04 6.38
CA GLU A 63 6.20 16.45 5.55
C GLU A 63 7.47 15.88 6.18
N ARG A 64 8.15 14.98 5.44
CA ARG A 64 9.40 14.37 5.90
C ARG A 64 10.58 15.14 5.36
N ALA A 65 11.78 14.92 5.95
CA ALA A 65 13.00 15.61 5.52
C ALA A 65 13.49 15.18 4.13
N GLY A 66 13.07 14.00 3.64
CA GLY A 66 13.47 13.50 2.32
C GLY A 66 13.03 12.06 2.11
N LYS A 67 13.53 11.45 1.05
CA LYS A 67 13.20 10.08 0.67
C LYS A 67 13.89 9.09 1.62
N LEU A 68 13.12 8.48 2.50
CA LEU A 68 13.60 7.51 3.49
C LEU A 68 13.17 6.08 3.13
N GLY A 69 12.51 5.91 1.99
CA GLY A 69 11.97 4.63 1.51
C GLY A 69 10.47 4.54 1.67
N LEU A 70 9.81 3.91 0.70
CA LEU A 70 8.36 3.81 0.63
C LEU A 70 7.77 3.14 1.88
N GLY A 71 8.40 2.05 2.32
CA GLY A 71 7.93 1.33 3.51
C GLY A 71 7.92 2.21 4.76
N THR A 72 8.93 3.07 4.92
CA THR A 72 8.98 3.96 6.09
C THR A 72 7.84 4.99 6.05
N ALA A 73 7.45 5.43 4.84
CA ALA A 73 6.31 6.34 4.71
C ALA A 73 5.02 5.65 5.17
N TYR A 74 4.80 4.42 4.73
CA TYR A 74 3.61 3.68 5.14
C TYR A 74 3.61 3.37 6.64
N ILE A 75 4.75 3.00 7.23
CA ILE A 75 4.84 2.76 8.69
C ILE A 75 4.43 4.03 9.46
N GLU A 76 4.92 5.18 9.04
CA GLU A 76 4.56 6.46 9.66
C GLU A 76 3.06 6.74 9.51
N GLY A 77 2.51 6.49 8.32
CA GLY A 77 1.07 6.63 8.06
C GLY A 77 0.23 5.67 8.89
N PHE A 78 0.68 4.42 9.05
CA PHE A 78 -0.02 3.44 9.88
C PHE A 78 -0.07 3.89 11.35
N LYS A 79 1.03 4.42 11.86
CA LYS A 79 1.07 4.93 13.25
C LYS A 79 0.10 6.10 13.41
N PHE A 80 0.08 7.01 12.45
CA PHE A 80 -0.89 8.12 12.43
C PHE A 80 -2.32 7.58 12.45
N ALA A 81 -2.62 6.60 11.59
CA ALA A 81 -3.97 6.01 11.50
C ALA A 81 -4.40 5.37 12.82
N LEU A 82 -3.46 4.66 13.48
CA LEU A 82 -3.74 4.03 14.76
C LEU A 82 -3.96 5.06 15.86
N ASP A 83 -3.19 6.14 15.86
CA ASP A 83 -3.34 7.24 16.83
C ASP A 83 -4.69 7.95 16.67
N LYS A 84 -5.17 8.08 15.44
CA LYS A 84 -6.45 8.73 15.12
C LYS A 84 -7.64 7.78 15.09
N GLU A 85 -7.43 6.52 15.45
CA GLU A 85 -8.47 5.50 15.62
C GLU A 85 -9.23 5.13 14.34
N TYR A 86 -8.61 5.26 13.16
CA TYR A 86 -9.22 4.77 11.91
C TYR A 86 -9.36 3.25 11.95
N GLU A 87 -10.46 2.73 11.42
CA GLU A 87 -10.73 1.28 11.37
C GLU A 87 -10.18 0.63 10.11
N TYR A 88 -10.25 1.33 8.97
CA TYR A 88 -9.81 0.80 7.67
C TYR A 88 -8.73 1.70 7.11
N ILE A 89 -7.54 1.14 6.92
CA ILE A 89 -6.34 1.88 6.54
C ILE A 89 -5.85 1.38 5.18
N PHE A 90 -5.73 2.28 4.21
CA PHE A 90 -5.44 1.94 2.82
C PHE A 90 -4.08 2.46 2.40
N GLU A 91 -3.39 1.67 1.58
CA GLU A 91 -2.21 2.10 0.83
C GLU A 91 -2.64 2.36 -0.61
N MET A 92 -2.22 3.47 -1.21
CA MET A 92 -2.50 3.77 -2.62
C MET A 92 -1.40 4.67 -3.19
N ASP A 93 -1.03 4.44 -4.45
CA ASP A 93 -0.09 5.31 -5.19
C ASP A 93 -0.81 6.58 -5.68
N ALA A 94 -0.03 7.66 -5.87
CA ALA A 94 -0.55 8.98 -6.25
C ALA A 94 -0.79 9.15 -7.76
N ASP A 95 -0.31 8.24 -8.60
CA ASP A 95 -0.12 8.46 -10.04
C ASP A 95 -1.20 7.84 -10.93
N PHE A 96 -2.33 7.47 -10.35
CA PHE A 96 -3.45 6.80 -11.03
C PHE A 96 -3.10 5.42 -11.60
N SER A 97 -1.95 4.82 -11.22
CA SER A 97 -1.70 3.40 -11.50
C SER A 97 -2.74 2.53 -10.81
N HIS A 98 -3.17 2.95 -9.62
CA HIS A 98 -4.30 2.38 -8.90
C HIS A 98 -5.53 3.25 -9.16
N ASN A 99 -6.62 2.64 -9.63
CA ASN A 99 -7.87 3.36 -9.86
C ASN A 99 -8.52 3.66 -8.50
N PRO A 100 -8.74 4.94 -8.13
CA PRO A 100 -9.36 5.26 -6.84
C PRO A 100 -10.74 4.61 -6.63
N ASN A 101 -11.50 4.35 -7.69
CA ASN A 101 -12.79 3.67 -7.57
C ASN A 101 -12.67 2.29 -6.93
N ASP A 102 -11.52 1.62 -7.10
CA ASP A 102 -11.29 0.29 -6.51
C ASP A 102 -11.16 0.34 -4.99
N LEU A 103 -10.96 1.52 -4.37
CA LEU A 103 -11.03 1.68 -2.92
C LEU A 103 -12.38 1.17 -2.36
N LEU A 104 -13.46 1.36 -3.12
CA LEU A 104 -14.78 0.90 -2.69
C LEU A 104 -14.85 -0.63 -2.59
N ALA A 105 -14.25 -1.34 -3.53
CA ALA A 105 -14.22 -2.81 -3.50
C ALA A 105 -13.31 -3.33 -2.38
N LEU A 106 -12.17 -2.68 -2.14
CA LEU A 106 -11.28 -3.03 -1.03
C LEU A 106 -11.99 -2.78 0.32
N TYR A 107 -12.67 -1.65 0.46
CA TYR A 107 -13.45 -1.33 1.65
C TYR A 107 -14.50 -2.42 1.90
N LYS A 108 -15.30 -2.73 0.87
CA LYS A 108 -16.35 -3.77 0.97
C LYS A 108 -15.77 -5.11 1.42
N ALA A 109 -14.63 -5.51 0.86
CA ALA A 109 -14.00 -6.79 1.23
C ALA A 109 -13.69 -6.87 2.73
N CYS A 110 -13.25 -5.77 3.33
CA CYS A 110 -12.92 -5.74 4.76
C CYS A 110 -14.15 -5.43 5.64
N ALA A 111 -14.92 -4.39 5.28
CA ALA A 111 -15.99 -3.88 6.15
C ALA A 111 -17.25 -4.75 6.08
N VAL A 112 -17.54 -5.34 4.93
CA VAL A 112 -18.78 -6.09 4.70
C VAL A 112 -18.50 -7.59 4.64
N ASP A 113 -17.48 -8.01 3.89
CA ASP A 113 -17.23 -9.42 3.64
C ASP A 113 -16.28 -10.07 4.67
N GLY A 114 -15.79 -9.30 5.62
CA GLY A 114 -15.09 -9.82 6.79
C GLY A 114 -13.61 -10.17 6.59
N ALA A 115 -12.97 -9.66 5.55
CA ALA A 115 -11.52 -9.82 5.40
C ALA A 115 -10.77 -8.93 6.40
N ASP A 116 -9.60 -9.36 6.81
CA ASP A 116 -8.70 -8.56 7.64
C ASP A 116 -7.79 -7.68 6.77
N VAL A 117 -7.38 -8.24 5.62
CA VAL A 117 -6.55 -7.55 4.64
C VAL A 117 -7.15 -7.80 3.26
N ALA A 118 -7.39 -6.75 2.50
CA ALA A 118 -7.84 -6.85 1.11
C ALA A 118 -6.73 -6.30 0.19
N VAL A 119 -6.26 -7.13 -0.73
CA VAL A 119 -5.15 -6.80 -1.64
C VAL A 119 -5.72 -6.57 -3.03
N GLY A 120 -5.50 -5.38 -3.59
CA GLY A 120 -5.82 -5.09 -5.00
C GLY A 120 -4.83 -5.83 -5.89
N SER A 121 -5.28 -6.91 -6.52
CA SER A 121 -4.40 -7.89 -7.16
C SER A 121 -4.47 -7.79 -8.67
N ARG A 122 -3.27 -7.68 -9.28
CA ARG A 122 -3.10 -7.71 -10.74
C ARG A 122 -3.19 -9.13 -11.30
N TYR A 123 -3.06 -10.15 -10.44
CA TYR A 123 -2.79 -11.53 -10.86
C TYR A 123 -3.82 -12.56 -10.41
N VAL A 124 -4.85 -12.17 -9.65
CA VAL A 124 -5.84 -13.15 -9.15
C VAL A 124 -6.77 -13.66 -10.25
N THR A 125 -7.05 -12.85 -11.27
CA THR A 125 -7.91 -13.24 -12.39
C THR A 125 -7.19 -13.16 -13.74
N GLY A 126 -5.90 -13.50 -13.76
CA GLY A 126 -5.09 -13.41 -14.95
C GLY A 126 -3.97 -12.39 -14.79
N VAL A 127 -3.62 -11.67 -15.84
CA VAL A 127 -2.57 -10.65 -15.80
C VAL A 127 -3.22 -9.32 -16.22
N ASN A 128 -3.53 -8.48 -15.25
CA ASN A 128 -4.32 -7.26 -15.45
C ASN A 128 -3.44 -6.02 -15.31
N VAL A 129 -2.54 -5.83 -16.28
CA VAL A 129 -1.66 -4.66 -16.37
C VAL A 129 -1.78 -4.02 -17.74
N VAL A 130 -1.69 -2.69 -17.80
CA VAL A 130 -1.82 -1.92 -19.03
C VAL A 130 -0.54 -1.11 -19.25
N ASN A 131 -0.04 -1.14 -20.49
CA ASN A 131 1.13 -0.36 -20.93
C ASN A 131 2.44 -0.74 -20.20
N TRP A 132 2.60 -2.03 -19.86
CA TRP A 132 3.88 -2.54 -19.34
C TRP A 132 4.64 -3.25 -20.46
N PRO A 133 5.96 -3.05 -20.55
CA PRO A 133 6.78 -3.92 -21.42
C PRO A 133 6.66 -5.38 -20.99
N MET A 134 6.65 -6.30 -21.94
CA MET A 134 6.45 -7.73 -21.67
C MET A 134 7.47 -8.28 -20.66
N GLY A 135 8.73 -7.83 -20.74
CA GLY A 135 9.77 -8.24 -19.77
C GLY A 135 9.41 -7.87 -18.34
N ARG A 136 8.82 -6.68 -18.13
CA ARG A 136 8.36 -6.26 -16.81
C ARG A 136 7.20 -7.12 -16.31
N VAL A 137 6.26 -7.47 -17.21
CA VAL A 137 5.13 -8.35 -16.88
C VAL A 137 5.64 -9.70 -16.39
N LEU A 138 6.51 -10.34 -17.19
CA LEU A 138 7.05 -11.66 -16.87
C LEU A 138 7.84 -11.64 -15.56
N MET A 139 8.70 -10.63 -15.39
CA MET A 139 9.52 -10.50 -14.19
C MET A 139 8.65 -10.36 -12.93
N SER A 140 7.64 -9.49 -12.97
CA SER A 140 6.73 -9.26 -11.84
C SER A 140 5.91 -10.51 -11.52
N TYR A 141 5.38 -11.17 -12.54
CA TYR A 141 4.56 -12.37 -12.38
C TYR A 141 5.37 -13.52 -11.75
N PHE A 142 6.55 -13.79 -12.32
CA PHE A 142 7.40 -14.87 -11.80
C PHE A 142 8.00 -14.54 -10.42
N ALA A 143 8.26 -13.26 -10.15
CA ALA A 143 8.68 -12.83 -8.80
C ALA A 143 7.61 -13.18 -7.76
N SER A 144 6.33 -12.93 -8.06
CA SER A 144 5.25 -13.30 -7.14
C SER A 144 5.16 -14.82 -6.96
N LYS A 145 5.33 -15.60 -8.03
CA LYS A 145 5.38 -17.07 -7.92
C LYS A 145 6.52 -17.55 -7.04
N TYR A 146 7.71 -16.96 -7.21
CA TYR A 146 8.88 -17.26 -6.38
C TYR A 146 8.60 -16.97 -4.89
N VAL A 147 8.05 -15.78 -4.61
CA VAL A 147 7.73 -15.38 -3.23
C VAL A 147 6.74 -16.37 -2.60
N ARG A 148 5.69 -16.75 -3.34
CA ARG A 148 4.70 -17.71 -2.86
C ARG A 148 5.33 -19.06 -2.56
N PHE A 149 6.20 -19.53 -3.44
CA PHE A 149 6.89 -20.82 -3.27
C PHE A 149 7.76 -20.84 -2.00
N ILE A 150 8.53 -19.77 -1.78
CA ILE A 150 9.43 -19.69 -0.62
C ILE A 150 8.66 -19.48 0.69
N THR A 151 7.67 -18.57 0.68
CA THR A 151 7.01 -18.13 1.92
C THR A 151 5.78 -18.95 2.28
N GLY A 152 5.14 -19.58 1.30
CA GLY A 152 3.83 -20.21 1.50
C GLY A 152 2.68 -19.20 1.54
N LEU A 153 2.92 -17.94 1.18
CA LEU A 153 1.91 -16.87 1.22
C LEU A 153 0.80 -17.16 0.18
N PRO A 154 -0.47 -17.23 0.60
CA PRO A 154 -1.56 -17.59 -0.33
C PRO A 154 -2.09 -16.36 -1.11
N VAL A 155 -1.20 -15.53 -1.63
CA VAL A 155 -1.53 -14.30 -2.35
C VAL A 155 -0.85 -14.34 -3.72
N HIS A 156 -1.61 -14.17 -4.79
CA HIS A 156 -1.08 -14.20 -6.16
C HIS A 156 -0.20 -12.98 -6.45
N ASP A 157 -0.58 -11.81 -5.92
CA ASP A 157 0.14 -10.56 -6.16
C ASP A 157 0.86 -10.12 -4.88
N THR A 158 2.03 -10.70 -4.66
CA THR A 158 2.77 -10.52 -3.40
C THR A 158 3.37 -9.12 -3.25
N THR A 159 3.61 -8.41 -4.36
CA THR A 159 4.20 -7.06 -4.34
C THR A 159 3.16 -5.94 -4.51
N ALA A 160 1.87 -6.29 -4.53
CA ALA A 160 0.80 -5.29 -4.68
C ALA A 160 0.87 -4.23 -3.59
N GLY A 161 0.77 -2.96 -3.99
CA GLY A 161 0.81 -1.81 -3.09
C GLY A 161 -0.54 -1.11 -2.94
N PHE A 162 -1.62 -1.73 -3.37
CA PHE A 162 -2.98 -1.23 -3.20
C PHE A 162 -3.68 -2.16 -2.22
N VAL A 163 -3.74 -1.77 -0.95
CA VAL A 163 -4.11 -2.71 0.12
C VAL A 163 -4.98 -1.97 1.14
N CYS A 164 -5.99 -2.66 1.66
CA CYS A 164 -6.74 -2.23 2.83
C CYS A 164 -6.40 -3.15 4.00
N TYR A 165 -6.07 -2.56 5.13
CA TYR A 165 -5.87 -3.28 6.41
C TYR A 165 -6.95 -2.86 7.39
N ARG A 166 -7.53 -3.82 8.10
CA ARG A 166 -8.31 -3.50 9.31
C ARG A 166 -7.35 -3.07 10.43
N ARG A 167 -7.84 -2.15 11.26
CA ARG A 167 -7.09 -1.62 12.40
C ARG A 167 -6.43 -2.74 13.24
N ARG A 168 -7.17 -3.82 13.50
CA ARG A 168 -6.67 -4.90 14.35
C ARG A 168 -5.42 -5.59 13.79
N VAL A 169 -5.24 -5.59 12.48
CA VAL A 169 -4.05 -6.15 11.84
C VAL A 169 -2.81 -5.32 12.19
N LEU A 170 -2.91 -4.02 11.99
CA LEU A 170 -1.79 -3.10 12.26
C LEU A 170 -1.45 -3.00 13.76
N UNK A 171 -2.41 -3.19 14.44
CA UNK A 171 -2.26 -3.15 15.71
C UNK A 171 -1.67 -4.27 16.22
N THR A 172 -1.82 -5.41 15.75
CA THR A 172 -1.19 -6.67 16.19
C THR A 172 0.27 -6.73 15.74
N MET A 173 0.57 -6.15 14.58
CA MET A 173 1.92 -6.14 14.05
C MET A 173 2.83 -5.20 14.85
N GLU A 174 4.06 -5.63 15.09
CA GLU A 174 5.08 -4.77 15.66
C GLU A 174 5.69 -3.94 14.53
N LEU A 175 5.03 -2.82 14.19
CA LEU A 175 5.37 -2.00 13.02
C LEU A 175 6.85 -1.56 13.02
N ASP A 176 7.43 -1.32 14.20
CA ASP A 176 8.83 -0.94 14.33
C ASP A 176 9.80 -2.08 13.98
N LYS A 177 9.31 -3.31 13.91
CA LYS A 177 10.14 -4.47 13.54
C LYS A 177 10.04 -4.83 12.07
N ILE A 178 9.24 -4.10 11.28
CA ILE A 178 9.20 -4.25 9.83
C ILE A 178 10.51 -3.70 9.27
N ARG A 179 11.23 -4.51 8.50
CA ARG A 179 12.62 -4.24 8.13
C ARG A 179 12.79 -3.66 6.73
N PHE A 180 11.93 -4.07 5.81
CA PHE A 180 12.13 -3.70 4.41
C PHE A 180 11.49 -2.35 4.09
N LYS A 181 12.17 -1.57 3.25
CA LYS A 181 11.77 -0.19 2.93
C LYS A 181 11.33 -0.01 1.47
N GLY A 182 11.70 -0.97 0.62
CA GLY A 182 11.38 -0.95 -0.81
C GLY A 182 10.27 -1.95 -1.16
N TYR A 183 10.41 -2.64 -2.28
CA TYR A 183 9.40 -3.61 -2.75
C TYR A 183 9.15 -4.74 -1.77
N ALA A 184 10.19 -5.19 -1.09
CA ALA A 184 10.06 -6.26 -0.12
C ALA A 184 9.18 -5.86 1.07
N PHE A 185 8.96 -4.56 1.30
CA PHE A 185 8.04 -4.07 2.33
C PHE A 185 6.64 -4.66 2.13
N GLN A 186 6.13 -4.62 0.90
CA GLN A 186 4.79 -5.13 0.60
C GLN A 186 4.70 -6.65 0.85
N ILE A 187 5.77 -7.37 0.53
CA ILE A 187 5.85 -8.80 0.80
C ILE A 187 5.87 -9.05 2.32
N GLU A 188 6.71 -8.30 3.05
CA GLU A 188 6.83 -8.45 4.50
C GLU A 188 5.52 -8.18 5.22
N MET A 189 4.78 -7.15 4.83
CA MET A 189 3.49 -6.81 5.44
C MET A 189 2.47 -7.96 5.27
N LYS A 190 2.32 -8.47 4.04
CA LYS A 190 1.38 -9.56 3.77
C LYS A 190 1.81 -10.85 4.47
N PHE A 191 3.12 -11.15 4.44
CA PHE A 191 3.66 -12.33 5.10
C PHE A 191 3.44 -12.25 6.62
N THR A 192 3.69 -11.10 7.22
CA THR A 192 3.48 -10.91 8.67
C THR A 192 2.00 -11.07 9.03
N ALA A 193 1.09 -10.48 8.25
CA ALA A 193 -0.36 -10.66 8.46
C ALA A 193 -0.74 -12.14 8.38
N HIS A 194 -0.23 -12.84 7.37
CA HIS A 194 -0.49 -14.27 7.18
C HIS A 194 0.04 -15.10 8.36
N LYS A 195 1.24 -14.81 8.86
CA LYS A 195 1.84 -15.52 9.99
C LYS A 195 1.06 -15.31 11.30
N HIS A 196 0.43 -14.15 11.46
CA HIS A 196 -0.46 -13.89 12.59
C HIS A 196 -1.82 -14.60 12.43
N GLY A 197 -2.14 -15.12 11.24
CA GLY A 197 -3.38 -15.86 11.00
C GLY A 197 -4.54 -14.99 10.52
N PHE A 198 -4.26 -13.78 10.06
CA PHE A 198 -5.30 -12.89 9.53
C PHE A 198 -5.79 -13.36 8.16
N LYS A 199 -7.07 -13.11 7.89
CA LYS A 199 -7.73 -13.45 6.64
C LYS A 199 -7.38 -12.43 5.56
N ILE A 200 -6.60 -12.87 4.57
CA ILE A 200 -6.19 -12.04 3.43
C ILE A 200 -6.99 -12.45 2.21
N VAL A 201 -7.63 -11.49 1.54
CA VAL A 201 -8.34 -11.75 0.29
C VAL A 201 -7.76 -10.88 -0.82
N GLU A 202 -7.90 -11.32 -2.07
CA GLU A 202 -7.49 -10.56 -3.24
C GLU A 202 -8.71 -10.07 -3.99
N VAL A 203 -8.70 -8.78 -4.33
CA VAL A 203 -9.72 -8.11 -5.14
C VAL A 203 -9.08 -7.82 -6.49
N PRO A 204 -9.63 -8.30 -7.61
CA PRO A 204 -9.01 -8.05 -8.91
C PRO A 204 -9.04 -6.57 -9.26
N ILE A 205 -7.91 -6.05 -9.70
CA ILE A 205 -7.77 -4.67 -10.20
C ILE A 205 -7.05 -4.69 -11.55
N VAL A 206 -7.14 -3.58 -12.27
CA VAL A 206 -6.34 -3.34 -13.47
C VAL A 206 -5.31 -2.24 -13.13
N PHE A 207 -4.03 -2.58 -13.22
CA PHE A 207 -2.93 -1.64 -12.95
C PHE A 207 -2.52 -0.98 -14.26
N VAL A 208 -2.57 0.34 -14.31
CA VAL A 208 -2.22 1.12 -15.51
C VAL A 208 -0.90 1.83 -15.26
N ASN A 209 0.06 1.70 -16.20
CA ASN A 209 1.32 2.44 -16.07
C ASN A 209 1.02 3.94 -16.02
N ARG A 210 1.79 4.67 -15.19
CA ARG A 210 1.52 6.12 -15.00
C ARG A 210 1.52 6.86 -16.33
N VAL A 211 0.62 7.83 -16.45
CA VAL A 211 0.49 8.66 -17.65
C VAL A 211 1.27 9.98 -17.49
N LEU A 212 1.22 10.56 -16.28
CA LEU A 212 1.88 11.84 -15.98
C LEU A 212 2.99 11.62 -14.95
N GLY A 213 4.03 12.42 -15.08
CA GLY A 213 5.18 12.34 -14.19
C GLY A 213 6.19 11.29 -14.63
N THR A 214 7.27 11.14 -13.88
CA THR A 214 8.34 10.20 -14.17
C THR A 214 8.36 9.04 -13.19
N SER A 215 8.64 7.82 -13.69
CA SER A 215 8.82 6.65 -12.83
C SER A 215 10.09 6.81 -11.99
N LYS A 216 9.98 6.55 -10.71
CA LYS A 216 11.06 6.73 -9.75
C LYS A 216 11.64 5.39 -9.28
N MET A 217 11.38 4.32 -10.05
CA MET A 217 11.86 2.96 -9.74
C MET A 217 13.27 2.69 -10.29
N SER A 218 14.06 1.98 -9.52
CA SER A 218 15.39 1.52 -9.95
C SER A 218 15.43 -0.02 -10.00
N SER A 219 16.27 -0.56 -10.86
CA SER A 219 16.42 -2.01 -11.06
C SER A 219 17.07 -2.73 -9.87
N SER A 220 17.83 -2.02 -9.04
CA SER A 220 18.52 -2.58 -7.87
C SER A 220 17.56 -3.15 -6.80
N ILE A 221 16.33 -2.66 -6.80
CA ILE A 221 15.29 -3.04 -5.83
C ILE A 221 14.91 -4.52 -5.95
N PHE A 222 15.06 -5.09 -7.15
CA PHE A 222 14.63 -6.46 -7.43
C PHE A 222 15.54 -7.50 -6.76
N GLY A 223 16.85 -7.28 -6.80
CA GLY A 223 17.82 -8.19 -6.16
C GLY A 223 17.64 -8.25 -4.65
N GLU A 224 17.40 -7.09 -4.03
CA GLU A 224 17.14 -7.01 -2.59
C GLU A 224 15.92 -7.86 -2.19
N ALA A 225 14.87 -7.86 -3.01
CA ALA A 225 13.66 -8.63 -2.72
C ALA A 225 13.92 -10.14 -2.78
N LEU A 226 14.72 -10.62 -3.74
CA LEU A 226 14.98 -12.04 -3.89
C LEU A 226 15.72 -12.63 -2.67
N PHE A 227 16.75 -11.96 -2.20
CA PHE A 227 17.51 -12.40 -1.01
C PHE A 227 16.71 -12.13 0.27
N GLY A 228 15.97 -11.06 0.31
CA GLY A 228 15.15 -10.68 1.45
C GLY A 228 14.09 -11.72 1.80
N VAL A 229 13.50 -12.33 0.80
CA VAL A 229 12.45 -13.34 0.97
C VAL A 229 12.94 -14.61 1.67
N UNK A 230 13.91 -14.98 1.44
CA UNK A 230 14.48 -15.96 2.00
C UNK A 230 14.74 -15.75 3.36
N ASN A 231 15.41 -14.61 3.69
CA ASN A 231 15.67 -14.17 5.08
C ASN A 231 14.36 -14.06 5.88
N LEU A 232 13.34 -13.53 5.25
CA LEU A 232 12.02 -13.40 5.85
C LEU A 232 11.49 -14.76 6.32
N LYS A 233 11.58 -15.77 5.47
CA LYS A 233 11.11 -17.13 5.79
C LYS A 233 11.89 -17.73 6.95
N THR A 234 13.22 -17.72 6.88
CA THR A 234 14.05 -18.34 7.92
C THR A 234 13.92 -17.62 9.26
N SER A 235 13.90 -16.28 9.24
CA SER A 235 13.74 -15.51 10.49
C SER A 235 12.36 -15.74 11.13
N SER A 236 11.36 -16.10 10.32
CA SER A 236 10.01 -16.36 10.85
C SER A 236 9.96 -17.61 11.74
N TRP A 237 10.92 -18.52 11.60
CA TRP A 237 10.98 -19.73 12.46
C TRP A 237 11.32 -19.38 13.92
N PHE A 238 11.98 -18.25 14.13
CA PHE A 238 12.41 -17.81 15.47
C PHE A 238 11.53 -16.70 16.04
N LYS A 239 10.56 -16.21 15.28
CA LYS A 239 9.62 -15.17 15.73
C LYS A 239 8.33 -15.79 16.27
N LYS A 240 7.81 -15.22 17.34
CA LYS A 240 6.48 -15.58 17.83
C LYS A 240 5.44 -14.65 17.20
N TYR A 241 4.41 -15.24 16.63
CA TYR A 241 3.31 -14.50 16.02
C TYR A 241 2.06 -14.71 16.87
N ARG A 242 1.49 -13.62 17.37
CA ARG A 242 0.23 -13.68 18.15
C ARG A 242 -0.92 -13.94 17.17
N LYS A 243 -1.79 -14.88 17.54
CA LYS A 243 -3.01 -15.10 16.75
C LYS A 243 -4.02 -13.99 17.04
N PRO A 244 -4.89 -13.65 16.08
CA PRO A 244 -5.93 -12.66 16.33
C PRO A 244 -6.83 -13.08 17.48
N VAL A 245 -7.21 -12.14 18.31
CA VAL A 245 -8.24 -12.36 19.33
C VAL A 245 -9.59 -12.26 18.59
N GLU A 246 -10.48 -13.22 18.82
CA GLU A 246 -11.82 -13.25 18.23
C GLU A 246 -12.69 -12.08 18.69
#